data_84d500a428092a2bdf79762b08b5028b
#
_entry.id   84d500a428092a2bdf79762b08b5028b
#
_cell.length_a   1.000
_cell.length_b   1.000
_cell.length_c   1.000
_cell.angle_alpha   90.00
_cell.angle_beta   90.00
_cell.angle_gamma   90.00
#
_symmetry.space_group_name_H-M   'P 1'
#
loop_
_entity.id
_entity.type
_entity.pdbx_description
1 polymer ?
#
loop_
_entity_poly.entity_id
_entity_poly.type
_entity_poly.pdbx_seq_one_letter_code
_entity_poly.pdbx_strand_id
1 'polypeptide(L)'
;MMKSKGFIPAYLLSLFMWVMASLPGDDLERIQKFPENPWLRFFLSDPFMHFLIFGLLTLLIFKGFYDEDRRSIPLIKIGLISFGYGLLIEIYQGILPWRSFGLDDLIWNTIGVLFFLVLANGSLSFK
;
A
#
# COMPACT_ATOMS: atom_id res chain seq x y z
N MET A 1 -1.02 20.74 18.95
CA MET A 1 0.27 20.07 18.79
C MET A 1 0.13 18.57 18.99
N MET A 2 0.74 17.79 18.14
CA MET A 2 0.88 16.32 18.25
C MET A 2 -0.35 15.47 18.07
N LYS A 3 -0.98 15.62 16.92
CA LYS A 3 -1.90 14.61 16.38
C LYS A 3 -1.19 13.57 15.51
N SER A 4 0.16 13.58 15.49
CA SER A 4 1.00 12.67 14.71
C SER A 4 0.85 11.18 15.07
N LYS A 5 0.31 10.90 16.25
CA LYS A 5 0.07 9.51 16.69
C LYS A 5 -0.89 8.74 15.78
N GLY A 6 -1.81 9.42 15.12
CA GLY A 6 -2.73 8.83 14.15
C GLY A 6 -2.04 8.24 12.93
N PHE A 7 -0.83 8.72 12.59
CA PHE A 7 -0.05 8.24 11.45
C PHE A 7 0.94 7.11 11.81
N ILE A 8 1.10 6.76 13.09
CA ILE A 8 2.04 5.71 13.50
C ILE A 8 1.82 4.41 12.74
N PRO A 9 0.59 3.89 12.59
CA PRO A 9 0.37 2.66 11.83
C PRO A 9 0.80 2.77 10.36
N ALA A 10 0.59 3.94 9.74
CA ALA A 10 1.02 4.17 8.36
C ALA A 10 2.55 4.16 8.23
N TYR A 11 3.27 4.79 9.17
CA TYR A 11 4.73 4.75 9.21
C TYR A 11 5.28 3.34 9.41
N LEU A 12 4.68 2.56 10.32
CA LEU A 12 5.10 1.18 10.56
C LEU A 12 4.87 0.30 9.34
N LEU A 13 3.72 0.44 8.67
CA LEU A 13 3.45 -0.28 7.43
C LEU A 13 4.42 0.15 6.32
N SER A 14 4.69 1.44 6.17
CA SER A 14 5.65 1.95 5.19
C SER A 14 7.05 1.37 5.38
N LEU A 15 7.49 1.28 6.63
CA LEU A 15 8.78 0.66 6.96
C LEU A 15 8.80 -0.82 6.61
N PHE A 16 7.73 -1.54 6.95
CA PHE A 16 7.58 -2.95 6.60
C PHE A 16 7.61 -3.17 5.08
N MET A 17 6.87 -2.34 4.33
CA MET A 17 6.84 -2.40 2.86
C MET A 17 8.23 -2.16 2.28
N TRP A 18 8.99 -1.23 2.84
CA TRP A 18 10.36 -0.95 2.40
C TRP A 18 11.29 -2.15 2.63
N VAL A 19 11.19 -2.79 3.79
CA VAL A 19 11.96 -4.00 4.10
C VAL A 19 11.60 -5.12 3.13
N MET A 20 10.31 -5.36 2.89
CA MET A 20 9.86 -6.39 1.95
C MET A 20 10.30 -6.08 0.51
N ALA A 21 10.27 -4.82 0.10
CA ALA A 21 10.74 -4.39 -1.22
C ALA A 21 12.24 -4.63 -1.43
N SER A 22 13.01 -4.68 -0.36
CA SER A 22 14.47 -4.91 -0.39
C SER A 22 14.85 -6.38 -0.47
N LEU A 23 13.92 -7.31 -0.20
CA LEU A 23 14.18 -8.75 -0.21
C LEU A 23 14.37 -9.28 -1.64
N PRO A 24 15.21 -10.33 -1.82
CA PRO A 24 15.33 -11.01 -3.11
C PRO A 24 13.99 -11.61 -3.57
N GLY A 25 13.68 -11.45 -4.87
CA GLY A 25 12.43 -11.94 -5.45
C GLY A 25 12.23 -13.45 -5.33
N ASP A 26 13.31 -14.22 -5.40
CA ASP A 26 13.28 -15.68 -5.30
C ASP A 26 12.71 -16.18 -3.96
N ASP A 27 13.01 -15.49 -2.87
CA ASP A 27 12.48 -15.84 -1.56
C ASP A 27 10.97 -15.57 -1.47
N LEU A 28 10.50 -14.50 -2.09
CA LEU A 28 9.08 -14.18 -2.17
C LEU A 28 8.32 -15.20 -3.02
N GLU A 29 8.88 -15.62 -4.16
CA GLU A 29 8.28 -16.66 -5.01
C GLU A 29 8.12 -17.99 -4.27
N ARG A 30 9.10 -18.39 -3.46
CA ARG A 30 9.02 -19.60 -2.66
C ARG A 30 7.86 -19.54 -1.67
N ILE A 31 7.67 -18.42 -1.00
CA ILE A 31 6.56 -18.22 -0.07
C ILE A 31 5.22 -18.29 -0.80
N GLN A 32 5.11 -17.70 -1.97
CA GLN A 32 3.88 -17.66 -2.76
C GLN A 32 3.50 -19.02 -3.34
N LYS A 33 4.48 -19.86 -3.66
CA LYS A 33 4.25 -21.21 -4.22
C LYS A 33 3.95 -22.27 -3.16
N PHE A 34 4.22 -21.99 -1.90
CA PHE A 34 4.07 -22.95 -0.81
C PHE A 34 2.63 -23.44 -0.59
N PRO A 35 1.58 -22.59 -0.63
CA PRO A 35 0.22 -23.09 -0.48
C PRO A 35 -0.26 -23.85 -1.72
N GLU A 36 -0.72 -25.09 -1.54
CA GLU A 36 -1.33 -25.87 -2.63
C GLU A 36 -2.74 -25.38 -2.97
N ASN A 37 -3.41 -24.71 -2.03
CA ASN A 37 -4.76 -24.19 -2.20
C ASN A 37 -4.78 -23.04 -3.23
N PRO A 38 -5.61 -23.13 -4.32
CA PRO A 38 -5.67 -22.09 -5.35
C PRO A 38 -6.10 -20.72 -4.84
N TRP A 39 -6.98 -20.66 -3.85
CA TRP A 39 -7.45 -19.41 -3.24
C TRP A 39 -6.35 -18.70 -2.46
N LEU A 40 -5.56 -19.47 -1.70
CA LEU A 40 -4.41 -18.91 -0.98
C LEU A 40 -3.34 -18.40 -1.96
N ARG A 41 -3.11 -19.10 -3.08
CA ARG A 41 -2.20 -18.64 -4.13
C ARG A 41 -2.67 -17.33 -4.75
N PHE A 42 -3.97 -17.18 -4.98
CA PHE A 42 -4.53 -15.93 -5.49
C PHE A 42 -4.31 -14.78 -4.51
N PHE A 43 -4.63 -14.97 -3.23
CA PHE A 43 -4.43 -13.95 -2.19
C PHE A 43 -2.96 -13.61 -1.94
N LEU A 44 -2.04 -14.52 -2.21
CA LEU A 44 -0.60 -14.31 -2.09
C LEU A 44 0.05 -13.89 -3.42
N SER A 45 -0.72 -13.77 -4.50
CA SER A 45 -0.21 -13.32 -5.80
C SER A 45 0.27 -11.87 -5.73
N ASP A 46 1.30 -11.54 -6.50
CA ASP A 46 1.86 -10.19 -6.53
C ASP A 46 0.80 -9.12 -6.82
N PRO A 47 -0.05 -9.23 -7.85
CA PRO A 47 -1.06 -8.22 -8.12
C PRO A 47 -1.99 -7.96 -6.93
N PHE A 48 -2.47 -9.02 -6.31
CA PHE A 48 -3.39 -8.89 -5.18
C PHE A 48 -2.69 -8.30 -3.95
N MET A 49 -1.45 -8.70 -3.68
CA MET A 49 -0.68 -8.17 -2.55
C MET A 49 -0.36 -6.69 -2.74
N HIS A 50 0.01 -6.26 -3.94
CA HIS A 50 0.21 -4.84 -4.25
C HIS A 50 -1.08 -4.04 -4.05
N PHE A 51 -2.19 -4.52 -4.60
CA PHE A 51 -3.51 -3.92 -4.40
C PHE A 51 -3.85 -3.77 -2.91
N LEU A 52 -3.73 -4.84 -2.16
CA LEU A 52 -4.13 -4.88 -0.75
C LEU A 52 -3.23 -4.02 0.14
N ILE A 53 -1.92 -4.14 0.00
CA ILE A 53 -0.95 -3.43 0.85
C ILE A 53 -1.02 -1.92 0.61
N PHE A 54 -1.06 -1.47 -0.64
CA PHE A 54 -1.18 -0.05 -0.94
C PHE A 54 -2.56 0.51 -0.61
N GLY A 55 -3.60 -0.30 -0.73
CA GLY A 55 -4.93 0.03 -0.24
C GLY A 55 -4.95 0.20 1.27
N LEU A 56 -4.34 -0.72 2.01
CA LEU A 56 -4.23 -0.62 3.47
C LEU A 56 -3.42 0.62 3.89
N LEU A 57 -2.30 0.90 3.21
CA LEU A 57 -1.52 2.10 3.46
C LEU A 57 -2.38 3.36 3.29
N THR A 58 -3.16 3.41 2.23
CA THR A 58 -4.09 4.52 1.94
C THR A 58 -5.11 4.70 3.06
N LEU A 59 -5.70 3.60 3.57
CA LEU A 59 -6.63 3.64 4.70
C LEU A 59 -5.97 4.15 5.98
N LEU A 60 -4.74 3.74 6.26
CA LEU A 60 -4.03 4.17 7.45
C LEU A 60 -3.66 5.66 7.38
N ILE A 61 -3.27 6.15 6.22
CA ILE A 61 -3.03 7.58 5.99
C ILE A 61 -4.35 8.36 6.12
N PHE A 62 -5.43 7.86 5.52
CA PHE A 62 -6.76 8.45 5.64
C PHE A 62 -7.18 8.55 7.10
N LYS A 63 -7.00 7.47 7.87
CA LYS A 63 -7.29 7.46 9.30
C LYS A 63 -6.48 8.51 10.06
N GLY A 64 -5.21 8.67 9.73
CA GLY A 64 -4.37 9.70 10.35
C GLY A 64 -4.94 11.10 10.16
N PHE A 65 -5.35 11.47 8.93
CA PHE A 65 -5.99 12.75 8.66
C PHE A 65 -7.38 12.86 9.31
N TYR A 66 -8.14 11.77 9.33
CA TYR A 66 -9.44 11.74 10.00
C TYR A 66 -9.33 12.00 11.50
N ASP A 67 -8.32 11.45 12.15
CA ASP A 67 -8.06 11.67 13.57
C ASP A 67 -7.59 13.10 13.86
N GLU A 68 -6.95 13.75 12.88
CA GLU A 68 -6.54 15.15 13.00
C GLU A 68 -7.72 16.12 12.84
N ASP A 69 -8.44 16.01 11.75
CA ASP A 69 -9.60 16.85 11.48
C ASP A 69 -10.62 16.11 10.59
N ARG A 70 -11.71 15.70 11.19
CA ARG A 70 -12.80 14.99 10.52
C ARG A 70 -13.51 15.83 9.46
N ARG A 71 -13.43 17.16 9.56
CA ARG A 71 -14.16 18.09 8.69
C ARG A 71 -13.44 18.38 7.37
N SER A 72 -12.14 18.16 7.36
CA SER A 72 -11.30 18.51 6.21
C SER A 72 -10.30 17.39 5.90
N ILE A 73 -10.77 16.36 5.18
CA ILE A 73 -9.92 15.23 4.79
C ILE A 73 -9.41 15.47 3.37
N PRO A 74 -8.09 15.61 3.18
CA PRO A 74 -7.52 15.96 1.89
C PRO A 74 -7.33 14.71 1.01
N LEU A 75 -8.40 14.23 0.37
CA LEU A 75 -8.40 12.99 -0.43
C LEU A 75 -7.33 12.97 -1.52
N ILE A 76 -7.19 14.06 -2.26
CA ILE A 76 -6.17 14.17 -3.33
C ILE A 76 -4.77 14.05 -2.75
N LYS A 77 -4.50 14.70 -1.64
CA LYS A 77 -3.20 14.62 -0.95
C LYS A 77 -2.91 13.20 -0.49
N ILE A 78 -3.89 12.51 0.08
CA ILE A 78 -3.76 11.12 0.52
C ILE A 78 -3.44 10.21 -0.69
N GLY A 79 -4.18 10.35 -1.77
CA GLY A 79 -3.94 9.60 -3.00
C GLY A 79 -2.56 9.84 -3.58
N LEU A 80 -2.09 11.09 -3.62
CA LEU A 80 -0.77 11.46 -4.12
C LEU A 80 0.36 10.93 -3.22
N ILE A 81 0.20 10.96 -1.91
CA ILE A 81 1.18 10.39 -0.97
C ILE A 81 1.30 8.89 -1.19
N SER A 82 0.18 8.18 -1.24
CA SER A 82 0.15 6.72 -1.41
C SER A 82 0.72 6.31 -2.77
N PHE A 83 0.30 6.97 -3.84
CA PHE A 83 0.82 6.72 -5.20
C PHE A 83 2.31 7.05 -5.29
N GLY A 84 2.73 8.20 -4.78
CA GLY A 84 4.13 8.64 -4.78
C GLY A 84 5.03 7.67 -4.02
N TYR A 85 4.56 7.13 -2.91
CA TYR A 85 5.29 6.11 -2.17
C TYR A 85 5.42 4.81 -2.97
N GLY A 86 4.35 4.38 -3.66
CA GLY A 86 4.39 3.24 -4.57
C GLY A 86 5.39 3.42 -5.70
N LEU A 87 5.38 4.58 -6.33
CA LEU A 87 6.36 4.92 -7.38
C LEU A 87 7.80 4.91 -6.83
N LEU A 88 8.01 5.46 -5.63
CA LEU A 88 9.32 5.47 -4.98
C LEU A 88 9.83 4.05 -4.73
N ILE A 89 8.98 3.15 -4.25
CA ILE A 89 9.32 1.74 -4.04
C ILE A 89 9.70 1.07 -5.37
N GLU A 90 8.93 1.27 -6.43
CA GLU A 90 9.22 0.69 -7.73
C GLU A 90 10.55 1.19 -8.32
N ILE A 91 10.83 2.48 -8.19
CA ILE A 91 12.12 3.05 -8.60
C ILE A 91 13.26 2.44 -7.78
N TYR A 92 13.08 2.33 -6.48
CA TYR A 92 14.06 1.71 -5.58
C TYR A 92 14.34 0.26 -5.99
N GLN A 93 13.31 -0.53 -6.25
CA GLN A 93 13.46 -1.91 -6.72
C GLN A 93 14.18 -2.00 -8.07
N GLY A 94 13.94 -1.04 -8.95
CA GLY A 94 14.63 -0.95 -10.25
C GLY A 94 16.15 -0.69 -10.14
N ILE A 95 16.61 -0.15 -9.02
CA ILE A 95 18.03 0.11 -8.75
C ILE A 95 18.72 -1.13 -8.15
N LEU A 96 17.97 -1.97 -7.42
CA LEU A 96 18.53 -3.16 -6.78
C LEU A 96 18.90 -4.23 -7.83
N PRO A 97 20.11 -4.86 -7.74
CA PRO A 97 20.54 -5.88 -8.70
C PRO A 97 19.64 -7.14 -8.74
N TRP A 98 18.95 -7.43 -7.65
CA TRP A 98 18.09 -8.62 -7.50
C TRP A 98 16.59 -8.33 -7.62
N ARG A 99 16.23 -7.12 -7.99
CA ARG A 99 14.85 -6.69 -8.23
C ARG A 99 14.76 -5.97 -9.57
N SER A 100 13.53 -5.70 -10.00
CA SER A 100 13.27 -4.93 -11.22
C SER A 100 12.12 -3.95 -10.99
N PHE A 101 12.11 -2.86 -11.75
CA PHE A 101 10.96 -1.96 -11.82
C PHE A 101 9.79 -2.70 -12.48
N GLY A 102 8.64 -2.71 -11.80
CA GLY A 102 7.43 -3.36 -12.30
C GLY A 102 6.33 -2.34 -12.64
N LEU A 103 6.10 -2.10 -13.93
CA LEU A 103 4.97 -1.24 -14.34
C LEU A 103 3.63 -1.86 -13.91
N ASP A 104 3.51 -3.19 -14.00
CA ASP A 104 2.33 -3.91 -13.57
C ASP A 104 2.09 -3.73 -12.07
N ASP A 105 3.14 -3.79 -11.26
CA ASP A 105 3.06 -3.59 -9.82
C ASP A 105 2.59 -2.16 -9.49
N LEU A 106 3.11 -1.17 -10.22
CA LEU A 106 2.68 0.22 -10.08
C LEU A 106 1.19 0.40 -10.42
N ILE A 107 0.70 -0.28 -11.45
CA ILE A 107 -0.71 -0.27 -11.84
C ILE A 107 -1.58 -0.85 -10.70
N TRP A 108 -1.21 -1.99 -10.15
CA TRP A 108 -1.95 -2.62 -9.06
C TRP A 108 -1.88 -1.81 -7.76
N ASN A 109 -0.75 -1.18 -7.47
CA ASN A 109 -0.64 -0.21 -6.39
C ASN A 109 -1.66 0.92 -6.54
N THR A 110 -1.72 1.49 -7.75
CA THR A 110 -2.64 2.61 -8.06
C THR A 110 -4.09 2.20 -7.95
N ILE A 111 -4.46 1.03 -8.45
CA ILE A 111 -5.82 0.48 -8.34
C ILE A 111 -6.19 0.32 -6.85
N GLY A 112 -5.29 -0.22 -6.04
CA GLY A 112 -5.50 -0.35 -4.60
C GLY A 112 -5.71 0.99 -3.91
N VAL A 113 -4.87 1.97 -4.21
CA VAL A 113 -4.99 3.34 -3.67
C VAL A 113 -6.35 3.94 -4.00
N LEU A 114 -6.76 3.90 -5.27
CA LEU A 114 -8.03 4.48 -5.72
C LEU A 114 -9.23 3.76 -5.11
N PHE A 115 -9.23 2.44 -5.13
CA PHE A 115 -10.32 1.64 -4.59
C PHE A 115 -10.55 1.92 -3.09
N PHE A 116 -9.51 1.85 -2.30
CA PHE A 116 -9.62 2.06 -0.85
C PHE A 116 -9.86 3.51 -0.47
N LEU A 117 -9.41 4.46 -1.29
CA LEU A 117 -9.72 5.88 -1.09
C LEU A 117 -11.22 6.17 -1.30
N VAL A 118 -11.80 5.62 -2.37
CA VAL A 118 -13.24 5.69 -2.64
C VAL A 118 -14.04 5.01 -1.53
N LEU A 119 -13.60 3.83 -1.09
CA LEU A 119 -14.26 3.09 -0.02
C LEU A 119 -14.25 3.87 1.30
N ALA A 120 -13.12 4.46 1.67
CA ALA A 120 -12.98 5.26 2.89
C ALA A 120 -13.85 6.52 2.84
N ASN A 121 -13.84 7.22 1.71
CA ASN A 121 -14.67 8.40 1.50
C ASN A 121 -16.17 8.05 1.56
N GLY A 122 -16.56 6.95 0.94
CA GLY A 122 -17.94 6.46 0.97
C GLY A 122 -18.43 6.13 2.36
N SER A 123 -17.56 5.58 3.23
CA SER A 123 -17.92 5.26 4.61
C SER A 123 -18.26 6.48 5.46
N LEU A 124 -17.75 7.65 5.12
CA LEU A 124 -18.08 8.90 5.78
C LEU A 124 -19.48 9.42 5.43
N SER A 125 -19.97 9.06 4.25
CA SER A 125 -21.29 9.52 3.77
C SER A 125 -22.45 8.85 4.50
N PHE A 126 -22.20 7.75 5.21
CA PHE A 126 -23.20 7.01 5.98
C PHE A 126 -23.23 7.38 7.49
N LYS A 127 -22.42 8.32 7.89
CA LYS A 127 -22.40 8.86 9.26
C LYS A 127 -22.91 10.29 9.28
#